data_efc3c40aadb9e45301b73b1afbb320f7
#
_entry.id   efc3c40aadb9e45301b73b1afbb320f7
#
_cell.length_a   1.000
_cell.length_b   1.000
_cell.length_c   1.000
_cell.angle_alpha   90.00
_cell.angle_beta   90.00
_cell.angle_gamma   90.00
#
_symmetry.space_group_name_H-M   'P 1'
#
loop_
_entity.id
_entity.type
_entity.pdbx_description
1 polymer ?
#
loop_
_entity_poly.entity_id
_entity_poly.type
_entity_poly.pdbx_seq_one_letter_code
_entity_poly.pdbx_strand_id
1 'polypeptide(L)'
;MDKTLLFGAAYYPEYLPAERMDEDIDMMMSAGMNVVRIAESTWSTLEPEEGIFNFSYIDRVIEKTEAAGMKVIIGTPTYAVPPWLVKKDLDILVDTKDGRARYGYRQLINLLNPTYRSHAEKMIRELAAHTADKKNVIGYQIDNETKHHGKIYYYRPI
;
A
#
# COMPACT_ATOMS: atom_id res chain seq x y z
N MET A 1 23.12 8.87 13.19
CA MET A 1 21.95 9.14 12.37
C MET A 1 22.40 9.97 11.18
N ASP A 2 22.11 9.48 9.97
CA ASP A 2 22.31 10.25 8.75
C ASP A 2 21.44 11.51 8.82
N LYS A 3 22.03 12.69 8.62
CA LYS A 3 21.33 13.98 8.67
C LYS A 3 20.84 14.44 7.29
N THR A 4 20.82 13.54 6.31
CA THR A 4 20.39 13.84 4.96
C THR A 4 18.89 14.17 4.97
N LEU A 5 18.52 15.33 4.45
CA LEU A 5 17.12 15.71 4.25
C LEU A 5 16.48 14.76 3.23
N LEU A 6 15.37 14.15 3.61
CA LEU A 6 14.59 13.34 2.69
C LEU A 6 13.68 14.26 1.86
N PHE A 7 13.85 14.21 0.53
CA PHE A 7 13.05 14.91 -0.44
C PHE A 7 12.55 13.94 -1.50
N GLY A 8 11.23 13.83 -1.67
CA GLY A 8 10.65 12.88 -2.61
C GLY A 8 9.14 12.95 -2.66
N ALA A 9 8.53 11.95 -3.27
CA ALA A 9 7.09 11.88 -3.51
C ALA A 9 6.54 10.45 -3.34
N ALA A 10 5.20 10.34 -3.30
CA ALA A 10 4.53 9.08 -3.56
C ALA A 10 4.71 8.73 -5.05
N TYR A 11 5.11 7.49 -5.31
CA TYR A 11 5.33 6.96 -6.65
C TYR A 11 4.43 5.75 -6.88
N TYR A 12 3.69 5.77 -7.97
CA TYR A 12 2.67 4.79 -8.31
C TYR A 12 2.94 4.14 -9.67
N PRO A 13 4.07 3.40 -9.82
CA PRO A 13 4.40 2.75 -11.10
C PRO A 13 3.37 1.70 -11.52
N GLU A 14 2.54 1.21 -10.59
CA GLU A 14 1.43 0.29 -10.90
C GLU A 14 0.37 0.88 -11.83
N TYR A 15 0.31 2.20 -11.98
CA TYR A 15 -0.61 2.89 -12.90
C TYR A 15 0.03 3.30 -14.22
N LEU A 16 1.31 2.98 -14.42
CA LEU A 16 2.11 3.39 -15.56
C LEU A 16 2.65 2.17 -16.32
N PRO A 17 2.99 2.30 -17.60
CA PRO A 17 3.72 1.25 -18.30
C PRO A 17 5.04 0.92 -17.59
N ALA A 18 5.35 -0.38 -17.46
CA ALA A 18 6.52 -0.83 -16.70
C ALA A 18 7.86 -0.31 -17.26
N GLU A 19 7.88 -0.03 -18.56
CA GLU A 19 9.03 0.48 -19.30
C GLU A 19 9.42 1.91 -18.89
N ARG A 20 8.47 2.66 -18.33
CA ARG A 20 8.70 4.04 -17.86
C ARG A 20 9.53 4.14 -16.59
N MET A 21 9.65 3.04 -15.83
CA MET A 21 10.22 3.10 -14.48
C MET A 21 11.64 3.69 -14.46
N ASP A 22 12.46 3.39 -15.45
CA ASP A 22 13.83 3.93 -15.54
C ASP A 22 13.79 5.43 -15.80
N GLU A 23 12.99 5.88 -16.76
CA GLU A 23 12.80 7.30 -17.08
C GLU A 23 12.24 8.08 -15.86
N ASP A 24 11.26 7.53 -15.17
CA ASP A 24 10.66 8.16 -13.99
C ASP A 24 11.70 8.32 -12.86
N ILE A 25 12.53 7.30 -12.62
CA ILE A 25 13.61 7.38 -11.61
C ILE A 25 14.66 8.42 -12.00
N ASP A 26 15.07 8.45 -13.26
CA ASP A 26 16.03 9.45 -13.76
C ASP A 26 15.48 10.87 -13.63
N MET A 27 14.20 11.09 -13.92
CA MET A 27 13.54 12.39 -13.72
C MET A 27 13.52 12.80 -12.25
N MET A 28 13.16 11.87 -11.36
CA MET A 28 13.15 12.12 -9.90
C MET A 28 14.55 12.47 -9.39
N MET A 29 15.56 11.73 -9.81
CA MET A 29 16.96 12.00 -9.47
C MET A 29 17.41 13.37 -9.99
N SER A 30 17.07 13.72 -11.22
CA SER A 30 17.38 15.02 -11.82
C SER A 30 16.72 16.18 -11.08
N ALA A 31 15.56 15.93 -10.46
CA ALA A 31 14.87 16.89 -9.59
C ALA A 31 15.44 16.96 -8.16
N GLY A 32 16.48 16.14 -7.84
CA GLY A 32 17.11 16.08 -6.52
C GLY A 32 16.35 15.23 -5.51
N MET A 33 15.39 14.43 -5.94
CA MET A 33 14.68 13.50 -5.05
C MET A 33 15.60 12.35 -4.62
N ASN A 34 15.49 11.91 -3.37
CA ASN A 34 16.30 10.84 -2.79
C ASN A 34 15.48 9.79 -2.04
N VAL A 35 14.16 9.90 -2.05
CA VAL A 35 13.23 8.95 -1.43
C VAL A 35 11.92 8.88 -2.22
N VAL A 36 11.35 7.68 -2.30
CA VAL A 36 10.00 7.45 -2.81
C VAL A 36 9.17 6.67 -1.81
N ARG A 37 7.87 6.91 -1.80
CA ARG A 37 6.91 6.07 -1.08
C ARG A 37 6.08 5.29 -2.11
N ILE A 38 5.93 3.98 -1.90
CA ILE A 38 5.29 3.05 -2.84
C ILE A 38 4.29 2.14 -2.13
N ALA A 39 3.49 1.42 -2.89
CA ALA A 39 2.73 0.22 -2.53
C ALA A 39 1.43 0.40 -1.74
N GLU A 40 1.07 1.55 -1.21
CA GLU A 40 -0.11 1.70 -0.35
C GLU A 40 -1.45 1.30 -1.01
N SER A 41 -1.50 1.24 -2.34
CA SER A 41 -2.73 0.90 -3.11
C SER A 41 -2.73 -0.50 -3.72
N THR A 42 -1.76 -1.36 -3.40
CA THR A 42 -1.40 -2.52 -4.22
C THR A 42 -1.80 -3.88 -3.65
N TRP A 43 -2.68 -3.97 -2.65
CA TRP A 43 -3.00 -5.28 -2.05
C TRP A 43 -3.45 -6.33 -3.08
N SER A 44 -4.32 -5.96 -4.02
CA SER A 44 -4.75 -6.88 -5.09
C SER A 44 -3.61 -7.34 -6.00
N THR A 45 -2.55 -6.54 -6.16
CA THR A 45 -1.36 -6.90 -6.93
C THR A 45 -0.45 -7.82 -6.14
N LEU A 46 -0.31 -7.55 -4.83
CA LEU A 46 0.58 -8.30 -3.95
C LEU A 46 -0.02 -9.63 -3.47
N GLU A 47 -1.35 -9.71 -3.41
CA GLU A 47 -2.10 -10.92 -3.06
C GLU A 47 -3.31 -11.05 -4.00
N PRO A 48 -3.10 -11.46 -5.27
CA PRO A 48 -4.16 -11.57 -6.27
C PRO A 48 -5.24 -12.60 -5.91
N GLU A 49 -4.85 -13.64 -5.19
CA GLU A 49 -5.73 -14.67 -4.62
C GLU A 49 -5.36 -14.88 -3.15
N GLU A 50 -6.32 -15.32 -2.36
CA GLU A 50 -6.12 -15.54 -0.92
C GLU A 50 -4.91 -16.43 -0.63
N GLY A 51 -3.91 -15.89 0.04
CA GLY A 51 -2.70 -16.60 0.44
C GLY A 51 -1.65 -16.77 -0.66
N ILE A 52 -1.90 -16.26 -1.85
CA ILE A 52 -0.93 -16.28 -2.97
C ILE A 52 -0.28 -14.90 -3.06
N PHE A 53 0.95 -14.79 -2.57
CA PHE A 53 1.71 -13.54 -2.56
C PHE A 53 2.63 -13.42 -3.78
N ASN A 54 2.67 -12.22 -4.37
CA ASN A 54 3.55 -11.87 -5.47
C ASN A 54 4.15 -10.48 -5.23
N PHE A 55 5.41 -10.43 -4.83
CA PHE A 55 6.13 -9.20 -4.56
C PHE A 55 7.02 -8.72 -5.71
N SER A 56 6.96 -9.34 -6.88
CA SER A 56 7.81 -9.00 -8.03
C SER A 56 7.74 -7.52 -8.44
N TYR A 57 6.59 -6.90 -8.25
CA TYR A 57 6.39 -5.47 -8.46
C TYR A 57 7.26 -4.64 -7.49
N ILE A 58 7.18 -4.94 -6.20
CA ILE A 58 7.95 -4.24 -5.15
C ILE A 58 9.44 -4.47 -5.33
N ASP A 59 9.85 -5.71 -5.61
CA ASP A 59 11.25 -6.06 -5.85
C ASP A 59 11.85 -5.21 -6.96
N ARG A 60 11.16 -5.10 -8.09
CA ARG A 60 11.62 -4.29 -9.23
C ARG A 60 11.82 -2.82 -8.85
N VAL A 61 10.89 -2.24 -8.11
CA VAL A 61 11.02 -0.83 -7.66
C VAL A 61 12.18 -0.67 -6.69
N ILE A 62 12.33 -1.58 -5.73
CA ILE A 62 13.40 -1.55 -4.74
C ILE A 62 14.76 -1.67 -5.42
N GLU A 63 14.94 -2.63 -6.34
CA GLU A 63 16.19 -2.83 -7.06
C GLU A 63 16.60 -1.61 -7.89
N LYS A 64 15.65 -1.02 -8.64
CA LYS A 64 15.94 0.15 -9.46
C LYS A 64 16.24 1.41 -8.63
N THR A 65 15.49 1.62 -7.55
CA THR A 65 15.74 2.73 -6.64
C THR A 65 17.05 2.55 -5.85
N GLU A 66 17.42 1.31 -5.48
CA GLU A 66 18.71 1.02 -4.85
C GLU A 66 19.87 1.34 -5.81
N ALA A 67 19.78 0.91 -7.07
CA ALA A 67 20.78 1.21 -8.09
C ALA A 67 20.96 2.73 -8.32
N ALA A 68 19.88 3.50 -8.20
CA ALA A 68 19.89 4.97 -8.27
C ALA A 68 20.31 5.66 -6.95
N GLY A 69 20.57 4.92 -5.87
CA GLY A 69 20.93 5.48 -4.56
C GLY A 69 19.74 6.11 -3.82
N MET A 70 18.52 5.84 -4.24
CA MET A 70 17.30 6.34 -3.61
C MET A 70 16.83 5.43 -2.47
N LYS A 71 16.19 6.02 -1.49
CA LYS A 71 15.53 5.32 -0.37
C LYS A 71 14.07 5.05 -0.68
N VAL A 72 13.50 4.03 -0.02
CA VAL A 72 12.12 3.61 -0.20
C VAL A 72 11.39 3.61 1.15
N ILE A 73 10.17 4.15 1.16
CA ILE A 73 9.19 3.95 2.22
C ILE A 73 8.08 3.08 1.64
N ILE A 74 7.72 2.01 2.30
CA ILE A 74 6.66 1.11 1.85
C ILE A 74 5.37 1.44 2.59
N GLY A 75 4.32 1.78 1.85
CA GLY A 75 2.97 1.90 2.40
C GLY A 75 2.34 0.52 2.57
N THR A 76 1.78 0.24 3.75
CA THR A 76 0.98 -0.97 3.92
C THR A 76 -0.30 -0.85 3.09
N PRO A 77 -0.65 -1.83 2.23
CA PRO A 77 -1.73 -1.69 1.26
C PRO A 77 -3.13 -1.91 1.87
N THR A 78 -3.26 -1.84 3.18
CA THR A 78 -4.38 -2.36 3.97
C THR A 78 -5.70 -1.64 3.73
N TYR A 79 -5.69 -0.38 3.30
CA TYR A 79 -6.92 0.32 2.95
C TYR A 79 -7.51 -0.09 1.57
N ALA A 80 -6.68 -0.66 0.70
CA ALA A 80 -7.06 -1.03 -0.66
C ALA A 80 -7.35 -2.54 -0.77
N VAL A 81 -8.34 -3.01 -0.02
CA VAL A 81 -8.68 -4.43 0.07
C VAL A 81 -8.96 -5.06 -1.28
N PRO A 82 -8.51 -6.30 -1.53
CA PRO A 82 -8.72 -6.98 -2.79
C PRO A 82 -10.16 -7.45 -2.94
N PRO A 83 -10.65 -7.62 -4.19
CA PRO A 83 -12.01 -8.06 -4.47
C PRO A 83 -12.38 -9.41 -3.86
N TRP A 84 -11.42 -10.33 -3.77
CA TRP A 84 -11.64 -11.66 -3.20
C TRP A 84 -11.99 -11.58 -1.71
N LEU A 85 -11.38 -10.63 -0.96
CA LEU A 85 -11.65 -10.45 0.46
C LEU A 85 -13.06 -9.89 0.69
N VAL A 86 -13.49 -8.94 -0.14
CA VAL A 86 -14.88 -8.42 -0.08
C VAL A 86 -15.90 -9.50 -0.45
N LYS A 87 -15.59 -10.36 -1.44
CA LYS A 87 -16.45 -11.50 -1.79
C LYS A 87 -16.57 -12.53 -0.66
N LYS A 88 -15.49 -12.71 0.11
CA LYS A 88 -15.43 -13.62 1.24
C LYS A 88 -16.29 -13.13 2.41
N ASP A 89 -16.23 -11.83 2.71
CA ASP A 89 -16.96 -11.22 3.80
C ASP A 89 -17.36 -9.77 3.44
N LEU A 90 -18.64 -9.56 3.14
CA LEU A 90 -19.17 -8.24 2.81
C LEU A 90 -19.20 -7.29 4.02
N ASP A 91 -19.12 -7.80 5.24
CA ASP A 91 -19.17 -6.99 6.45
C ASP A 91 -17.84 -6.28 6.75
N ILE A 92 -16.81 -6.52 5.93
CA ILE A 92 -15.61 -5.69 5.92
C ILE A 92 -15.87 -4.27 5.38
N LEU A 93 -16.98 -4.06 4.66
CA LEU A 93 -17.39 -2.72 4.23
C LEU A 93 -18.25 -2.07 5.31
N VAL A 94 -18.03 -0.77 5.56
CA VAL A 94 -18.80 -0.01 6.55
C VAL A 94 -20.23 0.22 6.08
N ASP A 95 -21.15 0.39 7.02
CA ASP A 95 -22.46 0.95 6.75
C ASP A 95 -22.38 2.48 6.82
N THR A 96 -23.13 3.14 5.93
CA THR A 96 -23.34 4.58 5.90
C THR A 96 -24.83 4.89 6.10
N LYS A 97 -25.18 6.15 6.26
CA LYS A 97 -26.61 6.55 6.32
C LYS A 97 -27.42 6.14 5.09
N ASP A 98 -26.75 5.93 3.95
CA ASP A 98 -27.36 5.58 2.67
C ASP A 98 -27.27 4.06 2.39
N GLY A 99 -26.88 3.26 3.39
CA GLY A 99 -26.71 1.81 3.31
C GLY A 99 -25.24 1.38 3.29
N ARG A 100 -24.98 0.12 2.94
CA ARG A 100 -23.61 -0.41 2.91
C ARG A 100 -22.77 0.30 1.83
N ALA A 101 -21.53 0.62 2.18
CA ALA A 101 -20.56 1.17 1.23
C ALA A 101 -20.36 0.24 0.04
N ARG A 102 -20.17 0.82 -1.14
CA ARG A 102 -19.85 0.04 -2.35
C ARG A 102 -18.35 -0.21 -2.42
N TYR A 103 -17.99 -1.40 -2.86
CA TYR A 103 -16.59 -1.72 -3.18
C TYR A 103 -16.04 -0.77 -4.26
N GLY A 104 -14.77 -0.44 -4.16
CA GLY A 104 -14.08 0.47 -5.08
C GLY A 104 -13.91 1.89 -4.55
N TYR A 105 -14.59 2.25 -3.47
CA TYR A 105 -14.33 3.51 -2.77
C TYR A 105 -13.19 3.31 -1.78
N ARG A 106 -12.30 4.28 -1.71
CA ARG A 106 -11.18 4.28 -0.75
C ARG A 106 -11.73 4.39 0.69
N GLN A 107 -11.09 3.66 1.61
CA GLN A 107 -11.27 3.80 3.07
C GLN A 107 -12.68 3.56 3.61
N LEU A 108 -13.43 2.71 2.96
CA LEU A 108 -14.76 2.33 3.42
C LEU A 108 -14.74 0.98 4.14
N ILE A 109 -13.67 0.73 4.90
CA ILE A 109 -13.42 -0.54 5.57
C ILE A 109 -13.80 -0.46 7.05
N ASN A 110 -14.49 -1.49 7.53
CA ASN A 110 -14.71 -1.71 8.95
C ASN A 110 -13.42 -2.25 9.57
N LEU A 111 -12.60 -1.36 10.14
CA LEU A 111 -11.32 -1.69 10.76
C LEU A 111 -11.44 -2.62 11.98
N LEU A 112 -12.66 -2.80 12.50
CA LEU A 112 -12.92 -3.70 13.63
C LEU A 112 -13.34 -5.10 13.18
N ASN A 113 -13.64 -5.29 11.88
CA ASN A 113 -14.05 -6.59 11.36
C ASN A 113 -12.92 -7.63 11.53
N PRO A 114 -13.16 -8.79 12.17
CA PRO A 114 -12.12 -9.77 12.45
C PRO A 114 -11.54 -10.43 11.20
N THR A 115 -12.35 -10.63 10.15
CA THR A 115 -11.89 -11.17 8.86
C THR A 115 -10.90 -10.21 8.23
N TYR A 116 -11.26 -8.91 8.15
CA TYR A 116 -10.34 -7.89 7.65
C TYR A 116 -9.04 -7.87 8.43
N ARG A 117 -9.12 -7.81 9.77
CA ARG A 117 -7.93 -7.70 10.63
C ARG A 117 -6.98 -8.88 10.47
N SER A 118 -7.51 -10.09 10.40
CA SER A 118 -6.71 -11.31 10.21
C SER A 118 -5.94 -11.29 8.88
N HIS A 119 -6.62 -10.89 7.79
CA HIS A 119 -5.98 -10.81 6.48
C HIS A 119 -5.01 -9.63 6.36
N ALA A 120 -5.34 -8.47 6.94
CA ALA A 120 -4.45 -7.32 6.99
C ALA A 120 -3.16 -7.63 7.78
N GLU A 121 -3.28 -8.30 8.92
CA GLU A 121 -2.12 -8.76 9.70
C GLU A 121 -1.23 -9.69 8.87
N LYS A 122 -1.82 -10.69 8.18
CA LYS A 122 -1.08 -11.61 7.33
C LYS A 122 -0.35 -10.86 6.22
N MET A 123 -1.04 -9.99 5.48
CA MET A 123 -0.46 -9.19 4.42
C MET A 123 0.73 -8.34 4.91
N ILE A 124 0.56 -7.67 6.05
CA ILE A 124 1.64 -6.85 6.65
C ILE A 124 2.84 -7.72 7.03
N ARG A 125 2.62 -8.88 7.63
CA ARG A 125 3.69 -9.80 8.04
C ARG A 125 4.47 -10.32 6.84
N GLU A 126 3.80 -10.77 5.79
CA GLU A 126 4.43 -11.27 4.57
C GLU A 126 5.23 -10.15 3.87
N LEU A 127 4.65 -8.95 3.74
CA LEU A 127 5.32 -7.80 3.15
C LEU A 127 6.56 -7.39 3.95
N ALA A 128 6.43 -7.29 5.27
CA ALA A 128 7.54 -6.92 6.14
C ALA A 128 8.65 -7.98 6.14
N ALA A 129 8.31 -9.27 6.17
CA ALA A 129 9.29 -10.35 6.08
C ALA A 129 10.03 -10.33 4.74
N HIS A 130 9.32 -10.11 3.64
CA HIS A 130 9.89 -10.05 2.28
C HIS A 130 10.87 -8.88 2.10
N THR A 131 10.63 -7.77 2.79
CA THR A 131 11.42 -6.54 2.61
C THR A 131 12.42 -6.26 3.74
N ALA A 132 12.53 -7.17 4.71
CA ALA A 132 13.34 -6.98 5.92
C ALA A 132 14.86 -6.82 5.66
N ASP A 133 15.38 -7.41 4.61
CA ASP A 133 16.78 -7.38 4.22
C ASP A 133 17.15 -6.29 3.19
N LYS A 134 16.15 -5.56 2.69
CA LYS A 134 16.33 -4.55 1.65
C LYS A 134 16.90 -3.26 2.24
N LYS A 135 18.16 -2.96 1.92
CA LYS A 135 18.95 -1.91 2.57
C LYS A 135 18.46 -0.48 2.32
N ASN A 136 17.83 -0.25 1.17
CA ASN A 136 17.28 1.06 0.82
C ASN A 136 15.83 1.26 1.32
N VAL A 137 15.18 0.23 1.89
CA VAL A 137 13.91 0.37 2.60
C VAL A 137 14.18 0.95 3.99
N ILE A 138 13.75 2.20 4.22
CA ILE A 138 14.04 2.95 5.44
C ILE A 138 12.86 3.02 6.41
N GLY A 139 11.69 2.55 6.02
CA GLY A 139 10.52 2.56 6.89
C GLY A 139 9.23 2.16 6.19
N TYR A 140 8.16 2.14 6.99
CA TYR A 140 6.82 1.81 6.53
C TYR A 140 5.85 2.94 6.89
N GLN A 141 4.95 3.27 5.96
CA GLN A 141 3.75 4.03 6.26
C GLN A 141 2.66 3.05 6.68
N ILE A 142 2.13 3.23 7.87
CA ILE A 142 1.03 2.39 8.38
C ILE A 142 -0.28 2.92 7.85
N ASP A 143 -0.95 2.13 7.00
CA ASP A 143 -2.21 2.45 6.35
C ASP A 143 -2.17 3.80 5.58
N ASN A 144 -3.30 4.26 5.08
CA ASN A 144 -3.39 5.52 4.33
C ASN A 144 -4.69 6.26 4.63
N GLU A 145 -4.61 7.58 4.87
CA GLU A 145 -5.75 8.48 5.03
C GLU A 145 -6.85 7.94 5.98
N THR A 146 -6.47 7.55 7.19
CA THR A 146 -7.35 6.89 8.18
C THR A 146 -8.56 7.70 8.61
N LYS A 147 -8.66 8.99 8.21
CA LYS A 147 -9.80 9.85 8.46
C LYS A 147 -10.38 10.41 7.19
N HIS A 148 -11.63 10.08 6.91
CA HIS A 148 -12.35 10.63 5.77
C HIS A 148 -13.17 11.86 6.18
N HIS A 149 -12.94 12.99 5.53
CA HIS A 149 -13.62 14.25 5.85
C HIS A 149 -15.14 14.15 5.67
N GLY A 150 -15.87 14.46 6.74
CA GLY A 150 -17.32 14.75 6.70
C GLY A 150 -18.26 13.56 6.56
N LYS A 151 -17.79 12.33 6.56
CA LYS A 151 -18.68 11.15 6.53
C LYS A 151 -18.72 10.47 7.88
N ILE A 152 -19.93 10.16 8.36
CA ILE A 152 -20.15 9.32 9.53
C ILE A 152 -20.25 7.88 9.05
N TYR A 153 -19.39 7.02 9.58
CA TYR A 153 -19.41 5.58 9.33
C TYR A 153 -19.99 4.86 10.54
N TYR A 154 -20.87 3.93 10.29
CA TYR A 154 -21.40 3.04 11.31
C TYR A 154 -20.66 1.72 11.24
N TYR A 155 -19.88 1.42 12.27
CA TYR A 155 -19.28 0.10 12.42
C TYR A 155 -20.31 -0.84 13.02
N ARG A 156 -20.52 -1.98 12.39
CA ARG A 156 -21.37 -3.01 12.97
C ARG A 156 -20.72 -3.54 14.24
N PRO A 157 -21.49 -3.73 15.32
CA PRO A 157 -20.98 -4.49 16.47
C PRO A 157 -20.58 -5.89 16.01
N ILE A 158 -19.47 -6.37 16.55
CA ILE A 158 -18.97 -7.74 16.34
C ILE A 158 -19.85 -8.69 17.15
#